data_e94558135726a8e9b2df0eae94c457c7
#
_entry.id   e94558135726a8e9b2df0eae94c457c7
#
_cell.length_a   1.000
_cell.length_b   1.000
_cell.length_c   1.000
_cell.angle_alpha   90.00
_cell.angle_beta   90.00
_cell.angle_gamma   90.00
#
_symmetry.space_group_name_H-M   'P 1'
#
loop_
_entity.id
_entity.type
_entity.pdbx_description
1 polymer ?
#
loop_
_entity_poly.entity_id
_entity_poly.type
_entity_poly.pdbx_seq_one_letter_code
_entity_poly.pdbx_strand_id
1 'polypeptide(L)'
;SSAQAVKGDGQNFYGAGLLNAGRAVQMNAPVWLDWRGIDLIGVAIKLASAGALTLFLTWLLRIERDRFNPFNRLFLAGVVFGSVGLFFIRILHVASLPHWPFRLLSSSIPEIGNAITNNSILNPLFASLVIPFGLLVLLISHPSLRWLSLGISVGVSAFLVVTAFTAPAVWLIGSGQAAQSYLLINALLCSALTAIFLRVAIDDQTRGRDDSSL
;
A
#
# COMPACT_ATOMS: atom_id res chain seq x y z
N SER A 1 -5.68 -5.21 28.80
CA SER A 1 -6.33 -5.26 30.15
C SER A 1 -6.43 -3.86 30.69
N SER A 2 -7.62 -3.51 31.22
CA SER A 2 -7.90 -2.18 31.78
C SER A 2 -7.45 -2.05 33.26
N ALA A 3 -6.92 -3.12 33.84
CA ALA A 3 -6.45 -3.12 35.23
C ALA A 3 -5.02 -2.58 35.33
N GLN A 4 -4.81 -1.72 36.31
CA GLN A 4 -3.52 -1.11 36.58
C GLN A 4 -2.96 -1.65 37.91
N ALA A 5 -1.70 -2.13 37.92
CA ALA A 5 -1.08 -2.63 39.12
C ALA A 5 -0.95 -1.53 40.17
N VAL A 6 -1.32 -1.83 41.43
CA VAL A 6 -1.13 -0.92 42.57
C VAL A 6 0.29 -1.03 43.09
N LYS A 7 1.01 0.08 43.03
CA LYS A 7 2.40 0.16 43.48
C LYS A 7 2.45 0.05 45.03
N GLY A 8 3.06 -1.03 45.54
CA GLY A 8 3.20 -1.26 46.99
C GLY A 8 2.28 -2.34 47.57
N ASP A 9 1.42 -2.95 46.78
CA ASP A 9 0.60 -4.09 47.23
C ASP A 9 1.37 -5.41 47.06
N GLY A 10 2.15 -5.75 48.10
CA GLY A 10 2.95 -6.98 48.10
C GLY A 10 2.15 -8.27 48.21
N GLN A 11 0.85 -8.23 48.48
CA GLN A 11 -0.01 -9.39 48.65
C GLN A 11 -1.24 -9.43 47.75
N ASN A 12 -1.33 -8.55 46.73
CA ASN A 12 -2.44 -8.49 45.82
C ASN A 12 -3.83 -8.42 46.45
N PHE A 13 -3.99 -7.62 47.52
CA PHE A 13 -5.26 -7.44 48.23
C PHE A 13 -6.38 -6.97 47.31
N TYR A 14 -6.05 -6.31 46.22
CA TYR A 14 -6.97 -5.80 45.21
C TYR A 14 -7.06 -6.69 43.95
N GLY A 15 -6.60 -7.94 44.03
CA GLY A 15 -6.61 -8.87 42.90
C GLY A 15 -5.72 -8.45 41.74
N ALA A 16 -6.26 -8.35 40.51
CA ALA A 16 -5.52 -7.99 39.32
C ALA A 16 -5.15 -6.49 39.22
N GLY A 17 -5.37 -5.70 40.26
CA GLY A 17 -5.12 -4.26 40.32
C GLY A 17 -6.40 -3.42 40.28
N LEU A 18 -6.24 -2.09 40.33
CA LEU A 18 -7.37 -1.16 40.26
C LEU A 18 -7.95 -1.09 38.85
N LEU A 19 -9.26 -1.21 38.77
CA LEU A 19 -9.95 -1.01 37.50
C LEU A 19 -9.92 0.47 37.11
N ASN A 20 -9.30 0.79 35.99
CA ASN A 20 -9.37 2.13 35.43
C ASN A 20 -10.63 2.27 34.57
N ALA A 21 -11.72 2.74 35.16
CA ALA A 21 -13.00 2.91 34.49
C ALA A 21 -12.92 3.82 33.26
N GLY A 22 -12.11 4.89 33.32
CA GLY A 22 -11.90 5.76 32.16
C GLY A 22 -11.26 5.04 30.99
N ARG A 23 -10.30 4.17 31.25
CA ARG A 23 -9.63 3.37 30.23
C ARG A 23 -10.52 2.24 29.69
N ALA A 24 -11.36 1.66 30.58
CA ALA A 24 -12.36 0.67 30.18
C ALA A 24 -13.44 1.27 29.26
N VAL A 25 -13.89 2.48 29.56
CA VAL A 25 -14.85 3.22 28.71
C VAL A 25 -14.23 3.58 27.38
N GLN A 26 -12.96 4.00 27.35
CA GLN A 26 -12.26 4.27 26.10
C GLN A 26 -12.05 3.02 25.24
N MET A 27 -11.85 1.86 25.84
CA MET A 27 -11.75 0.59 25.13
C MET A 27 -13.08 0.09 24.56
N ASN A 28 -14.20 0.43 25.23
CA ASN A 28 -15.54 -0.03 24.87
C ASN A 28 -16.40 1.05 24.19
N ALA A 29 -15.89 2.26 24.04
CA ALA A 29 -16.62 3.29 23.30
C ALA A 29 -16.84 2.79 21.86
N PRO A 30 -18.09 2.76 21.38
CA PRO A 30 -18.37 2.40 19.98
C PRO A 30 -17.82 3.52 19.11
N VAL A 31 -16.59 3.35 18.67
CA VAL A 31 -15.94 4.28 17.77
C VAL A 31 -16.39 3.94 16.37
N TRP A 32 -17.48 4.53 15.93
CA TRP A 32 -18.02 4.34 14.58
C TRP A 32 -17.05 4.82 13.50
N LEU A 33 -16.20 5.75 13.86
CA LEU A 33 -15.21 6.32 12.94
C LEU A 33 -13.99 6.80 13.73
N ASP A 34 -12.96 6.00 13.86
CA ASP A 34 -11.71 6.40 14.52
C ASP A 34 -10.67 6.85 13.49
N TRP A 35 -10.64 8.15 13.24
CA TRP A 35 -9.62 8.77 12.39
C TRP A 35 -8.23 8.82 13.04
N ARG A 36 -8.14 8.58 14.35
CA ARG A 36 -6.89 8.69 15.13
C ARG A 36 -5.89 7.57 14.82
N GLY A 37 -6.37 6.45 14.30
CA GLY A 37 -5.52 5.31 13.91
C GLY A 37 -5.02 5.36 12.47
N ILE A 38 -5.40 6.38 11.67
CA ILE A 38 -5.02 6.48 10.27
C ILE A 38 -4.03 7.63 10.10
N ASP A 39 -2.87 7.28 9.57
CA ASP A 39 -1.90 8.27 9.11
C ASP A 39 -2.38 8.87 7.77
N LEU A 40 -3.34 9.80 7.84
CA LEU A 40 -3.87 10.50 6.66
C LEU A 40 -2.78 11.27 5.91
N ILE A 41 -1.80 11.79 6.63
CA ILE A 41 -0.67 12.51 6.04
C ILE A 41 0.19 11.52 5.23
N GLY A 42 0.52 10.37 5.80
CA GLY A 42 1.27 9.33 5.09
C GLY A 42 0.51 8.77 3.88
N VAL A 43 -0.82 8.60 3.99
CA VAL A 43 -1.68 8.23 2.85
C VAL A 43 -1.61 9.29 1.76
N ALA A 44 -1.78 10.56 2.10
CA ALA A 44 -1.74 11.67 1.16
C ALA A 44 -0.38 11.79 0.46
N ILE A 45 0.73 11.63 1.20
CA ILE A 45 2.08 11.66 0.64
C ILE A 45 2.30 10.51 -0.36
N LYS A 46 1.89 9.29 -0.02
CA LYS A 46 2.00 8.13 -0.91
C LYS A 46 1.19 8.32 -2.20
N LEU A 47 -0.05 8.80 -2.10
CA LEU A 47 -0.89 9.07 -3.26
C LEU A 47 -0.38 10.23 -4.11
N ALA A 48 0.10 11.31 -3.49
CA ALA A 48 0.72 12.43 -4.19
C ALA A 48 1.99 11.98 -4.93
N SER A 49 2.83 11.16 -4.29
CA SER A 49 4.02 10.57 -4.91
C SER A 49 3.68 9.69 -6.10
N ALA A 50 2.62 8.87 -6.01
CA ALA A 50 2.15 8.05 -7.12
C ALA A 50 1.61 8.91 -8.28
N GLY A 51 0.90 9.98 -7.98
CA GLY A 51 0.46 10.97 -8.98
C GLY A 51 1.64 11.65 -9.68
N ALA A 52 2.61 12.13 -8.91
CA ALA A 52 3.83 12.74 -9.43
C ALA A 52 4.62 11.75 -10.32
N LEU A 53 4.76 10.50 -9.89
CA LEU A 53 5.41 9.45 -10.67
C LEU A 53 4.66 9.17 -11.98
N THR A 54 3.34 9.10 -11.94
CA THR A 54 2.51 8.93 -13.15
C THR A 54 2.75 10.07 -14.15
N LEU A 55 2.72 11.30 -13.67
CA LEU A 55 2.97 12.47 -14.52
C LEU A 55 4.41 12.48 -15.07
N PHE A 56 5.37 12.11 -14.25
CA PHE A 56 6.76 11.98 -14.68
C PHE A 56 6.94 10.92 -15.76
N LEU A 57 6.35 9.74 -15.59
CA LEU A 57 6.43 8.65 -16.57
C LEU A 57 5.74 9.04 -17.90
N THR A 58 4.56 9.65 -17.85
CA THR A 58 3.87 10.12 -19.07
C THR A 58 4.65 11.19 -19.81
N TRP A 59 5.26 12.11 -19.07
CA TRP A 59 6.15 13.13 -19.64
C TRP A 59 7.43 12.52 -20.25
N LEU A 60 8.09 11.62 -19.53
CA LEU A 60 9.31 10.95 -19.97
C LEU A 60 9.08 10.14 -21.26
N LEU A 61 7.98 9.42 -21.31
CA LEU A 61 7.59 8.59 -22.46
C LEU A 61 6.96 9.41 -23.61
N ARG A 62 6.77 10.72 -23.40
CA ARG A 62 6.11 11.63 -24.36
C ARG A 62 4.75 11.12 -24.82
N ILE A 63 3.98 10.55 -23.88
CA ILE A 63 2.65 10.00 -24.17
C ILE A 63 1.67 11.15 -24.35
N GLU A 64 1.00 11.19 -25.51
CA GLU A 64 -0.07 12.12 -25.78
C GLU A 64 -1.24 11.87 -24.83
N ARG A 65 -1.88 12.95 -24.34
CA ARG A 65 -2.99 12.86 -23.37
C ARG A 65 -4.18 12.06 -23.89
N ASP A 66 -4.37 12.01 -25.19
CA ASP A 66 -5.48 11.28 -25.82
C ASP A 66 -5.26 9.76 -25.84
N ARG A 67 -4.02 9.30 -25.67
CA ARG A 67 -3.66 7.87 -25.68
C ARG A 67 -3.68 7.24 -24.31
N PHE A 68 -3.51 8.01 -23.25
CA PHE A 68 -3.51 7.53 -21.86
C PHE A 68 -4.33 8.45 -20.98
N ASN A 69 -5.39 7.89 -20.39
CA ASN A 69 -6.19 8.59 -19.38
C ASN A 69 -5.75 8.13 -17.98
N PRO A 70 -5.00 8.95 -17.23
CA PRO A 70 -4.58 8.62 -15.88
C PRO A 70 -5.75 8.53 -14.88
N PHE A 71 -6.93 9.05 -15.25
CA PHE A 71 -8.16 8.95 -14.46
C PHE A 71 -8.99 7.69 -14.76
N ASN A 72 -8.45 6.73 -15.49
CA ASN A 72 -9.09 5.42 -15.63
C ASN A 72 -9.31 4.79 -14.26
N ARG A 73 -10.55 4.39 -13.96
CA ARG A 73 -10.96 3.85 -12.66
C ARG A 73 -10.12 2.66 -12.22
N LEU A 74 -9.79 1.76 -13.14
CA LEU A 74 -8.96 0.59 -12.84
C LEU A 74 -7.51 0.97 -12.56
N PHE A 75 -6.96 1.94 -13.28
CA PHE A 75 -5.63 2.46 -13.00
C PHE A 75 -5.58 3.12 -11.62
N LEU A 76 -6.54 4.00 -11.30
CA LEU A 76 -6.63 4.64 -9.98
C LEU A 76 -6.83 3.62 -8.84
N ALA A 77 -7.70 2.63 -9.04
CA ALA A 77 -7.87 1.55 -8.07
C ALA A 77 -6.56 0.79 -7.85
N GLY A 78 -5.80 0.53 -8.91
CA GLY A 78 -4.48 -0.08 -8.84
C GLY A 78 -3.48 0.78 -8.06
N VAL A 79 -3.44 2.09 -8.32
CA VAL A 79 -2.56 3.03 -7.59
C VAL A 79 -2.89 3.03 -6.10
N VAL A 80 -4.17 3.10 -5.74
CA VAL A 80 -4.61 3.07 -4.34
C VAL A 80 -4.21 1.74 -3.69
N PHE A 81 -4.52 0.62 -4.33
CA PHE A 81 -4.23 -0.70 -3.78
C PHE A 81 -2.71 -0.96 -3.65
N GLY A 82 -1.93 -0.49 -4.61
CA GLY A 82 -0.48 -0.59 -4.59
C GLY A 82 0.20 0.26 -3.52
N SER A 83 -0.29 1.47 -3.28
CA SER A 83 0.37 2.45 -2.42
C SER A 83 -0.13 2.46 -0.97
N VAL A 84 -1.43 2.30 -0.74
CA VAL A 84 -2.06 2.47 0.58
C VAL A 84 -3.03 1.35 0.96
N GLY A 85 -3.29 0.42 0.04
CA GLY A 85 -4.31 -0.61 0.23
C GLY A 85 -5.72 -0.02 0.31
N LEU A 86 -6.67 -0.83 0.73
CA LEU A 86 -8.03 -0.37 1.02
C LEU A 86 -8.09 0.27 2.42
N PHE A 87 -7.34 1.36 2.60
CA PHE A 87 -7.15 2.03 3.89
C PHE A 87 -8.48 2.43 4.57
N PHE A 88 -9.52 2.69 3.77
CA PHE A 88 -10.83 3.04 4.29
C PHE A 88 -11.51 1.89 5.06
N ILE A 89 -11.09 0.64 4.86
CA ILE A 89 -11.58 -0.49 5.68
C ILE A 89 -11.16 -0.31 7.14
N ARG A 90 -9.98 0.29 7.39
CA ARG A 90 -9.56 0.65 8.76
C ARG A 90 -10.44 1.73 9.38
N ILE A 91 -10.99 2.64 8.55
CA ILE A 91 -11.92 3.70 9.01
C ILE A 91 -13.24 3.09 9.46
N LEU A 92 -13.73 2.10 8.75
CA LEU A 92 -15.03 1.47 9.03
C LEU A 92 -15.03 0.66 10.33
N HIS A 93 -13.94 0.61 11.07
CA HIS A 93 -13.79 0.00 12.40
C HIS A 93 -14.71 -1.19 12.62
N VAL A 94 -14.57 -2.20 11.77
CA VAL A 94 -15.28 -3.45 11.97
C VAL A 94 -14.52 -4.21 13.07
N ALA A 95 -14.54 -3.63 14.27
CA ALA A 95 -13.84 -4.13 15.45
C ALA A 95 -14.28 -5.56 15.85
N SER A 96 -15.38 -6.02 15.30
CA SER A 96 -15.92 -7.38 15.51
C SER A 96 -15.51 -8.37 14.42
N LEU A 97 -14.89 -7.93 13.32
CA LEU A 97 -14.47 -8.85 12.27
C LEU A 97 -13.10 -9.45 12.57
N PRO A 98 -12.91 -10.74 12.26
CA PRO A 98 -11.62 -11.40 12.44
C PRO A 98 -10.53 -10.61 11.71
N HIS A 99 -9.40 -10.42 12.36
CA HIS A 99 -8.28 -9.64 11.83
C HIS A 99 -7.84 -10.09 10.43
N TRP A 100 -8.05 -11.32 10.09
CA TRP A 100 -7.86 -11.94 8.80
C TRP A 100 -9.22 -12.24 8.15
N PRO A 101 -9.56 -11.81 6.94
CA PRO A 101 -8.74 -11.24 5.85
C PRO A 101 -8.71 -9.70 5.78
N PHE A 102 -9.42 -8.98 6.66
CA PHE A 102 -9.58 -7.52 6.54
C PHE A 102 -8.25 -6.76 6.72
N ARG A 103 -7.37 -7.27 7.58
CA ARG A 103 -6.03 -6.72 7.74
C ARG A 103 -5.23 -6.80 6.42
N LEU A 104 -5.38 -7.90 5.69
CA LEU A 104 -4.71 -8.09 4.40
C LEU A 104 -5.20 -7.08 3.37
N LEU A 105 -6.52 -6.93 3.24
CA LEU A 105 -7.14 -6.00 2.29
C LEU A 105 -6.84 -4.53 2.61
N SER A 106 -6.73 -4.19 3.89
CA SER A 106 -6.40 -2.83 4.32
C SER A 106 -4.92 -2.47 4.21
N SER A 107 -4.07 -3.44 3.91
CA SER A 107 -2.63 -3.24 3.74
C SER A 107 -2.29 -2.94 2.28
N SER A 108 -1.29 -2.08 2.06
CA SER A 108 -0.69 -1.93 0.74
C SER A 108 0.04 -3.20 0.31
N ILE A 109 0.26 -3.40 -0.99
CA ILE A 109 0.94 -4.61 -1.48
C ILE A 109 2.29 -4.85 -0.79
N PRO A 110 3.18 -3.86 -0.61
CA PRO A 110 4.42 -4.08 0.14
C PRO A 110 4.23 -4.45 1.61
N GLU A 111 3.10 -4.07 2.22
CA GLU A 111 2.76 -4.38 3.62
C GLU A 111 2.04 -5.72 3.80
N ILE A 112 1.65 -6.39 2.73
CA ILE A 112 0.95 -7.69 2.81
C ILE A 112 1.78 -8.71 3.61
N GLY A 113 3.09 -8.75 3.39
CA GLY A 113 3.99 -9.61 4.15
C GLY A 113 3.92 -9.36 5.65
N ASN A 114 3.81 -8.11 6.07
CA ASN A 114 3.67 -7.68 7.46
C ASN A 114 2.31 -8.11 8.03
N ALA A 115 1.26 -8.00 7.22
CA ALA A 115 -0.09 -8.40 7.62
C ALA A 115 -0.19 -9.91 7.87
N ILE A 116 0.52 -10.72 7.08
CA ILE A 116 0.55 -12.19 7.22
C ILE A 116 1.40 -12.60 8.42
N THR A 117 2.60 -12.04 8.57
CA THR A 117 3.57 -12.45 9.60
C THR A 117 3.38 -11.77 10.95
N ASN A 118 2.47 -10.81 11.04
CA ASN A 118 2.29 -9.94 12.21
C ASN A 118 3.57 -9.21 12.64
N ASN A 119 4.44 -8.91 11.70
CA ASN A 119 5.69 -8.19 11.92
C ASN A 119 5.57 -6.76 11.40
N SER A 120 6.24 -5.80 12.04
CA SER A 120 6.26 -4.39 11.60
C SER A 120 7.30 -4.10 10.51
N ILE A 121 8.20 -5.05 10.24
CA ILE A 121 9.31 -4.89 9.30
C ILE A 121 8.90 -5.43 7.93
N LEU A 122 9.17 -4.68 6.86
CA LEU A 122 8.78 -5.05 5.50
C LEU A 122 9.42 -6.38 5.07
N ASN A 123 8.60 -7.25 4.49
CA ASN A 123 9.09 -8.48 3.88
C ASN A 123 9.72 -8.15 2.52
N PRO A 124 10.98 -8.57 2.24
CA PRO A 124 11.67 -8.23 1.01
C PRO A 124 10.97 -8.71 -0.26
N LEU A 125 10.24 -9.82 -0.22
CA LEU A 125 9.49 -10.31 -1.38
C LEU A 125 8.38 -9.33 -1.79
N PHE A 126 7.59 -8.86 -0.82
CA PHE A 126 6.49 -7.95 -1.06
C PHE A 126 6.95 -6.50 -1.27
N ALA A 127 8.04 -6.10 -0.61
CA ALA A 127 8.68 -4.79 -0.78
C ALA A 127 9.68 -4.78 -1.95
N SER A 128 9.35 -5.45 -3.06
CA SER A 128 10.21 -5.59 -4.23
C SER A 128 9.44 -5.52 -5.55
N LEU A 129 10.18 -5.58 -6.64
CA LEU A 129 9.70 -5.68 -8.01
C LEU A 129 8.87 -6.96 -8.26
N VAL A 130 9.07 -8.06 -7.50
CA VAL A 130 8.58 -9.39 -7.85
C VAL A 130 7.06 -9.44 -8.00
N ILE A 131 6.32 -8.89 -7.05
CA ILE A 131 4.85 -8.90 -7.10
C ILE A 131 4.29 -8.02 -8.23
N PRO A 132 4.71 -6.75 -8.41
CA PRO A 132 4.29 -5.93 -9.55
C PRO A 132 4.63 -6.59 -10.90
N PHE A 133 5.81 -7.17 -11.04
CA PHE A 133 6.21 -7.87 -12.26
C PHE A 133 5.29 -9.05 -12.57
N GLY A 134 5.05 -9.91 -11.58
CA GLY A 134 4.15 -11.06 -11.75
C GLY A 134 2.75 -10.62 -12.18
N LEU A 135 2.19 -9.57 -11.55
CA LEU A 135 0.88 -9.04 -11.91
C LEU A 135 0.86 -8.43 -13.32
N LEU A 136 1.91 -7.70 -13.71
CA LEU A 136 2.01 -7.14 -15.05
C LEU A 136 2.04 -8.23 -16.11
N VAL A 137 2.89 -9.25 -15.93
CA VAL A 137 3.01 -10.37 -16.88
C VAL A 137 1.70 -11.14 -17.00
N LEU A 138 1.02 -11.42 -15.89
CA LEU A 138 -0.23 -12.18 -15.90
C LEU A 138 -1.40 -11.41 -16.49
N LEU A 139 -1.47 -10.10 -16.26
CA LEU A 139 -2.66 -9.29 -16.58
C LEU A 139 -2.50 -8.43 -17.84
N ILE A 140 -1.31 -8.39 -18.46
CA ILE A 140 -1.05 -7.54 -19.64
C ILE A 140 -1.96 -7.90 -20.83
N SER A 141 -2.25 -9.19 -21.02
CA SER A 141 -3.11 -9.68 -22.10
C SER A 141 -4.59 -9.33 -21.90
N HIS A 142 -4.99 -8.95 -20.68
CA HIS A 142 -6.39 -8.63 -20.42
C HIS A 142 -6.65 -7.13 -20.57
N PRO A 143 -7.54 -6.70 -21.49
CA PRO A 143 -7.70 -5.29 -21.89
C PRO A 143 -8.05 -4.33 -20.73
N SER A 144 -8.78 -4.82 -19.72
CA SER A 144 -9.16 -4.01 -18.56
C SER A 144 -8.16 -4.13 -17.42
N LEU A 145 -7.73 -5.36 -17.08
CA LEU A 145 -6.89 -5.62 -15.90
C LEU A 145 -5.45 -5.14 -16.09
N ARG A 146 -4.98 -4.95 -17.32
CA ARG A 146 -3.67 -4.34 -17.58
C ARG A 146 -3.54 -2.93 -16.95
N TRP A 147 -4.62 -2.15 -16.95
CA TRP A 147 -4.61 -0.83 -16.31
C TRP A 147 -4.53 -0.91 -14.80
N LEU A 148 -5.20 -1.92 -14.22
CA LEU A 148 -5.11 -2.19 -12.79
C LEU A 148 -3.67 -2.56 -12.39
N SER A 149 -3.02 -3.47 -13.12
CA SER A 149 -1.65 -3.91 -12.82
C SER A 149 -0.62 -2.80 -13.01
N LEU A 150 -0.78 -1.94 -14.03
CA LEU A 150 0.04 -0.74 -14.21
C LEU A 150 -0.13 0.23 -13.03
N GLY A 151 -1.37 0.48 -12.60
CA GLY A 151 -1.64 1.30 -11.41
C GLY A 151 -1.01 0.73 -10.15
N ILE A 152 -1.10 -0.58 -9.94
CA ILE A 152 -0.46 -1.27 -8.81
C ILE A 152 1.06 -1.04 -8.83
N SER A 153 1.71 -1.20 -9.98
CA SER A 153 3.16 -1.02 -10.10
C SER A 153 3.60 0.40 -9.78
N VAL A 154 2.85 1.41 -10.25
CA VAL A 154 3.06 2.83 -9.86
C VAL A 154 2.87 3.02 -8.37
N GLY A 155 1.80 2.49 -7.80
CA GLY A 155 1.50 2.59 -6.37
C GLY A 155 2.58 1.97 -5.49
N VAL A 156 3.06 0.78 -5.86
CA VAL A 156 4.17 0.11 -5.17
C VAL A 156 5.44 0.94 -5.28
N SER A 157 5.80 1.45 -6.46
CA SER A 157 6.97 2.32 -6.62
C SER A 157 6.91 3.54 -5.70
N ALA A 158 5.77 4.22 -5.65
CA ALA A 158 5.57 5.38 -4.79
C ALA A 158 5.69 5.02 -3.30
N PHE A 159 5.08 3.89 -2.88
CA PHE A 159 5.22 3.38 -1.52
C PHE A 159 6.68 3.14 -1.14
N LEU A 160 7.44 2.45 -2.00
CA LEU A 160 8.84 2.13 -1.75
C LEU A 160 9.70 3.40 -1.64
N VAL A 161 9.48 4.39 -2.50
CA VAL A 161 10.17 5.69 -2.42
C VAL A 161 9.88 6.37 -1.09
N VAL A 162 8.61 6.54 -0.74
CA VAL A 162 8.23 7.22 0.53
C VAL A 162 8.82 6.49 1.72
N THR A 163 8.71 5.15 1.77
CA THR A 163 9.24 4.35 2.88
C THR A 163 10.76 4.42 2.98
N ALA A 164 11.46 4.49 1.85
CA ALA A 164 12.92 4.64 1.83
C ALA A 164 13.41 5.92 2.55
N PHE A 165 12.59 6.98 2.53
CA PHE A 165 12.94 8.25 3.18
C PHE A 165 12.31 8.45 4.56
N THR A 166 11.27 7.68 4.92
CA THR A 166 10.59 7.85 6.21
C THR A 166 11.06 6.85 7.26
N ALA A 167 11.02 5.56 6.95
CA ALA A 167 11.35 4.50 7.90
C ALA A 167 11.89 3.24 7.17
N PRO A 168 13.13 3.29 6.62
CA PRO A 168 13.66 2.18 5.87
C PRO A 168 14.03 1.01 6.79
N ALA A 169 13.19 -0.02 6.81
CA ALA A 169 13.44 -1.27 7.51
C ALA A 169 12.89 -2.45 6.71
N VAL A 170 13.76 -3.38 6.34
CA VAL A 170 13.43 -4.57 5.53
C VAL A 170 14.00 -5.80 6.21
N TRP A 171 13.18 -6.84 6.36
CA TRP A 171 13.58 -8.10 6.96
C TRP A 171 14.78 -8.71 6.21
N LEU A 172 15.73 -9.28 6.90
CA LEU A 172 17.02 -9.82 6.43
C LEU A 172 18.03 -8.74 5.97
N ILE A 173 17.60 -7.54 5.56
CA ILE A 173 18.50 -6.47 5.10
C ILE A 173 18.83 -5.53 6.25
N GLY A 174 17.92 -5.43 7.24
CA GLY A 174 18.07 -4.56 8.40
C GLY A 174 17.41 -3.19 8.20
N SER A 175 17.98 -2.18 8.85
CA SER A 175 17.51 -0.79 8.80
C SER A 175 18.63 0.16 8.32
N GLY A 176 18.27 1.40 8.03
CA GLY A 176 19.23 2.43 7.63
C GLY A 176 19.58 2.38 6.15
N GLN A 177 20.84 2.69 5.78
CA GLN A 177 21.25 2.89 4.39
C GLN A 177 21.07 1.67 3.49
N ALA A 178 21.32 0.46 4.02
CA ALA A 178 21.15 -0.77 3.24
C ALA A 178 19.69 -1.00 2.85
N ALA A 179 18.77 -0.85 3.79
CA ALA A 179 17.34 -0.95 3.52
C ALA A 179 16.85 0.18 2.61
N GLN A 180 17.34 1.40 2.81
CA GLN A 180 17.04 2.54 1.95
C GLN A 180 17.46 2.27 0.50
N SER A 181 18.69 1.82 0.28
CA SER A 181 19.20 1.50 -1.06
C SER A 181 18.39 0.39 -1.70
N TYR A 182 18.05 -0.67 -0.95
CA TYR A 182 17.21 -1.74 -1.43
C TYR A 182 15.85 -1.24 -1.91
N LEU A 183 15.16 -0.43 -1.11
CA LEU A 183 13.85 0.12 -1.44
C LEU A 183 13.91 1.04 -2.68
N LEU A 184 14.93 1.90 -2.77
CA LEU A 184 15.11 2.81 -3.91
C LEU A 184 15.41 2.06 -5.21
N ILE A 185 16.28 1.05 -5.18
CA ILE A 185 16.58 0.22 -6.35
C ILE A 185 15.31 -0.48 -6.83
N ASN A 186 14.54 -1.10 -5.93
CA ASN A 186 13.28 -1.76 -6.30
C ASN A 186 12.24 -0.76 -6.81
N ALA A 187 12.15 0.44 -6.23
CA ALA A 187 11.26 1.50 -6.72
C ALA A 187 11.62 1.93 -8.15
N LEU A 188 12.91 2.09 -8.43
CA LEU A 188 13.40 2.44 -9.76
C LEU A 188 13.12 1.34 -10.78
N LEU A 189 13.35 0.08 -10.40
CA LEU A 189 13.04 -1.08 -11.25
C LEU A 189 11.55 -1.21 -11.53
N CYS A 190 10.68 -1.02 -10.52
CA CYS A 190 9.23 -0.97 -10.71
C CYS A 190 8.80 0.15 -11.64
N SER A 191 9.41 1.34 -11.52
CA SER A 191 9.12 2.49 -12.38
C SER A 191 9.54 2.22 -13.83
N ALA A 192 10.72 1.66 -14.04
CA ALA A 192 11.21 1.28 -15.37
C ALA A 192 10.32 0.21 -16.02
N LEU A 193 9.93 -0.79 -15.24
CA LEU A 193 9.02 -1.83 -15.66
C LEU A 193 7.66 -1.25 -16.07
N THR A 194 7.11 -0.36 -15.24
CA THR A 194 5.86 0.34 -15.55
C THR A 194 5.98 1.11 -16.85
N ALA A 195 7.09 1.80 -17.10
CA ALA A 195 7.34 2.54 -18.34
C ALA A 195 7.30 1.63 -19.57
N ILE A 196 7.94 0.45 -19.50
CA ILE A 196 7.97 -0.52 -20.59
C ILE A 196 6.56 -1.05 -20.87
N PHE A 197 5.87 -1.53 -19.83
CA PHE A 197 4.53 -2.11 -19.97
C PHE A 197 3.47 -1.07 -20.37
N LEU A 198 3.63 0.18 -19.94
CA LEU A 198 2.75 1.27 -20.35
C LEU A 198 2.88 1.54 -21.85
N ARG A 199 4.09 1.54 -22.41
CA ARG A 199 4.29 1.62 -23.87
C ARG A 199 3.61 0.48 -24.60
N VAL A 200 3.86 -0.77 -24.16
CA VAL A 200 3.24 -1.95 -24.77
C VAL A 200 1.71 -1.87 -24.73
N ALA A 201 1.13 -1.45 -23.61
CA ALA A 201 -0.31 -1.31 -23.45
C ALA A 201 -0.92 -0.25 -24.38
N ILE A 202 -0.22 0.84 -24.64
CA ILE A 202 -0.67 1.91 -25.54
C ILE A 202 -0.55 1.47 -27.00
N ASP A 203 0.57 0.84 -27.38
CA ASP A 203 0.80 0.37 -28.75
C ASP A 203 -0.23 -0.70 -29.16
N ASP A 204 -0.58 -1.59 -28.24
CA ASP A 204 -1.62 -2.60 -28.46
C ASP A 204 -3.02 -1.97 -28.65
N GLN A 205 -3.30 -0.91 -27.88
CA GLN A 205 -4.58 -0.19 -28.00
C GLN A 205 -4.71 0.54 -29.34
N THR A 206 -3.64 1.07 -29.91
CA THR A 206 -3.66 1.73 -31.22
C THR A 206 -3.87 0.73 -32.35
N ARG A 207 -3.21 -0.42 -32.32
CA ARG A 207 -3.38 -1.48 -33.32
C ARG A 207 -4.82 -2.00 -33.37
N GLY A 208 -5.42 -2.30 -32.23
CA GLY A 208 -6.81 -2.78 -32.17
C GLY A 208 -7.84 -1.76 -32.64
N ARG A 209 -7.51 -0.46 -32.66
CA ARG A 209 -8.39 0.59 -33.19
C ARG A 209 -8.31 0.69 -34.69
N ASP A 210 -7.14 0.51 -35.27
CA ASP A 210 -6.95 0.54 -36.74
C ASP A 210 -7.63 -0.66 -37.40
N ASP A 211 -7.56 -1.86 -36.80
CA ASP A 211 -8.23 -3.07 -37.28
C ASP A 211 -9.77 -2.98 -37.24
N SER A 212 -10.34 -2.18 -36.34
CA SER A 212 -11.79 -1.98 -36.22
C SER A 212 -12.37 -0.93 -37.18
N SER A 213 -11.51 -0.21 -37.89
CA SER A 213 -11.89 0.84 -38.87
C SER A 213 -11.89 0.38 -40.32
N LEU A 214 -11.49 -0.88 -40.57
CA LEU A 214 -11.52 -1.57 -41.86
C LEU A 214 -12.75 -2.47 -41.98
#